data_7072cd4deeab468f6299f23cdf4a090f
#
_entry.id   7072cd4deeab468f6299f23cdf4a090f
#
_cell.length_a   1.000
_cell.length_b   1.000
_cell.length_c   1.000
_cell.angle_alpha   90.00
_cell.angle_beta   90.00
_cell.angle_gamma   90.00
#
_symmetry.space_group_name_H-M   'P 1'
#
loop_
_entity.id
_entity.type
_entity.pdbx_description
1 polymer ?
#
loop_
_entity_poly.entity_id
_entity_poly.type
_entity_poly.pdbx_seq_one_letter_code
_entity_poly.pdbx_strand_id
1 'polypeptide(L)'
;MPGYVYFTEEQKQRANAVDLEDFLVRQGEKLLRSGREKRLAGDHSITIRGNRWYDHATEKGGFAIDFVRTYYNQSFPDAVTMLLGGEQGQVYRESKPQEPEPPKPFVLPEAHTDMHRVFAYLIKTRCLDRRVVAEFAKAKMLYEDAKYHNAVFVGYDAEGIPRHAHKRGTYTNGDAFKGNVDSCDPRYSFHWIGQSDTVYVFEAPIDMLSFLSLYRQNWKQHSYVALCGVAEHALMRLLTDAPHVNKIALCLDNDKAGVQARERIQKYLTERG
;
A
#
# COMPACT_ATOMS: atom_id res chain seq x y z
N MET A 1 -10.56 -41.48 11.91
CA MET A 1 -11.08 -40.16 11.53
C MET A 1 -10.72 -39.21 12.67
N PRO A 2 -10.07 -38.07 12.46
CA PRO A 2 -9.85 -37.09 13.52
C PRO A 2 -11.23 -36.58 13.96
N GLY A 3 -11.51 -36.66 15.27
CA GLY A 3 -12.79 -36.25 15.84
C GLY A 3 -13.03 -34.76 15.58
N TYR A 4 -14.26 -34.40 15.25
CA TYR A 4 -14.67 -33.01 15.10
C TYR A 4 -14.52 -32.27 16.43
N VAL A 5 -13.63 -31.30 16.51
CA VAL A 5 -13.41 -30.47 17.70
C VAL A 5 -14.46 -29.36 17.70
N TYR A 6 -15.36 -29.38 18.67
CA TYR A 6 -16.37 -28.35 18.83
C TYR A 6 -15.89 -27.26 19.81
N PHE A 7 -16.00 -26.01 19.41
CA PHE A 7 -15.77 -24.84 20.28
C PHE A 7 -17.07 -24.09 20.54
N THR A 8 -17.29 -23.71 21.78
CA THR A 8 -18.42 -22.83 22.16
C THR A 8 -18.28 -21.45 21.53
N GLU A 9 -19.39 -20.71 21.42
CA GLU A 9 -19.36 -19.33 20.92
C GLU A 9 -18.48 -18.43 21.79
N GLU A 10 -18.49 -18.64 23.10
CA GLU A 10 -17.63 -17.92 24.03
C GLU A 10 -16.13 -18.19 23.76
N GLN A 11 -15.75 -19.43 23.48
CA GLN A 11 -14.38 -19.77 23.12
C GLN A 11 -13.96 -19.11 21.81
N LYS A 12 -14.82 -19.09 20.81
CA LYS A 12 -14.56 -18.40 19.53
C LYS A 12 -14.43 -16.89 19.72
N GLN A 13 -15.29 -16.29 20.54
CA GLN A 13 -15.20 -14.85 20.85
C GLN A 13 -13.92 -14.51 21.59
N ARG A 14 -13.53 -15.30 22.60
CA ARG A 14 -12.26 -15.11 23.32
C ARG A 14 -11.05 -15.24 22.39
N ALA A 15 -11.03 -16.24 21.52
CA ALA A 15 -9.96 -16.40 20.53
C ALA A 15 -9.87 -15.20 19.58
N ASN A 16 -11.01 -14.70 19.11
CA ASN A 16 -11.05 -13.50 18.25
C ASN A 16 -10.76 -12.18 18.99
N ALA A 17 -10.88 -12.15 20.32
CA ALA A 17 -10.54 -11.00 21.13
C ALA A 17 -9.03 -10.88 21.43
N VAL A 18 -8.25 -11.90 21.14
CA VAL A 18 -6.80 -11.92 21.38
C VAL A 18 -6.12 -10.74 20.67
N ASP A 19 -5.27 -10.02 21.41
CA ASP A 19 -4.42 -8.97 20.87
C ASP A 19 -3.32 -9.60 19.99
N LEU A 20 -3.41 -9.36 18.68
CA LEU A 20 -2.48 -9.92 17.71
C LEU A 20 -1.06 -9.41 17.88
N GLU A 21 -0.86 -8.22 18.44
CA GLU A 21 0.48 -7.72 18.72
C GLU A 21 1.15 -8.55 19.83
N ASP A 22 0.41 -8.80 20.94
CA ASP A 22 0.89 -9.64 22.04
C ASP A 22 1.14 -11.08 21.57
N PHE A 23 0.19 -11.64 20.81
CA PHE A 23 0.29 -12.98 20.25
C PHE A 23 1.53 -13.14 19.36
N LEU A 24 1.71 -12.25 18.38
CA LEU A 24 2.78 -12.33 17.39
C LEU A 24 4.17 -12.16 18.02
N VAL A 25 4.32 -11.23 18.96
CA VAL A 25 5.57 -11.06 19.70
C VAL A 25 5.93 -12.32 20.46
N ARG A 26 4.98 -13.00 21.09
CA ARG A 26 5.20 -14.28 21.79
C ARG A 26 5.46 -15.45 20.85
N GLN A 27 4.96 -15.37 19.59
CA GLN A 27 5.32 -16.34 18.54
C GLN A 27 6.69 -16.05 17.92
N GLY A 28 7.40 -15.01 18.36
CA GLY A 28 8.72 -14.63 17.86
C GLY A 28 8.71 -13.73 16.63
N GLU A 29 7.53 -13.26 16.22
CA GLU A 29 7.40 -12.35 15.08
C GLU A 29 7.87 -10.94 15.45
N LYS A 30 8.51 -10.28 14.50
CA LYS A 30 8.96 -8.90 14.66
C LYS A 30 7.94 -7.95 14.03
N LEU A 31 7.52 -6.96 14.82
CA LEU A 31 6.56 -5.93 14.39
C LEU A 31 7.24 -4.56 14.24
N LEU A 32 6.95 -3.88 13.15
CA LEU A 32 7.44 -2.53 12.84
C LEU A 32 6.31 -1.51 13.05
N ARG A 33 6.64 -0.36 13.65
CA ARG A 33 5.66 0.71 13.85
C ARG A 33 5.31 1.39 12.51
N SER A 34 4.02 1.54 12.23
CA SER A 34 3.50 2.22 11.05
C SER A 34 2.33 3.14 11.45
N GLY A 35 2.64 4.34 11.92
CA GLY A 35 1.64 5.27 12.45
C GLY A 35 0.96 4.74 13.70
N ARG A 36 -0.36 4.50 13.62
CA ARG A 36 -1.19 3.93 14.69
C ARG A 36 -1.28 2.40 14.65
N GLU A 37 -0.77 1.79 13.59
CA GLU A 37 -0.78 0.35 13.34
C GLU A 37 0.63 -0.20 13.44
N LYS A 38 0.74 -1.51 13.41
CA LYS A 38 2.03 -2.20 13.26
C LYS A 38 2.02 -3.04 11.99
N ARG A 39 3.19 -3.24 11.40
CA ARG A 39 3.40 -4.11 10.24
C ARG A 39 4.26 -5.29 10.61
N LEU A 40 4.00 -6.44 10.02
CA LEU A 40 4.89 -7.57 10.10
C LEU A 40 6.22 -7.25 9.41
N ALA A 41 7.36 -7.55 10.07
CA ALA A 41 8.67 -7.34 9.46
C ALA A 41 8.96 -8.32 8.32
N GLY A 42 8.35 -9.52 8.39
CA GLY A 42 8.47 -10.54 7.35
C GLY A 42 7.57 -10.31 6.14
N ASP A 43 6.49 -9.53 6.33
CA ASP A 43 5.55 -9.17 5.26
C ASP A 43 4.95 -7.79 5.51
N HIS A 44 5.50 -6.78 4.85
CA HIS A 44 5.11 -5.38 5.05
C HIS A 44 3.71 -5.04 4.48
N SER A 45 3.09 -5.93 3.73
CA SER A 45 1.71 -5.75 3.27
C SER A 45 0.70 -5.93 4.40
N ILE A 46 1.07 -6.66 5.45
CA ILE A 46 0.20 -6.99 6.56
C ILE A 46 0.29 -5.93 7.66
N THR A 47 -0.83 -5.28 7.95
CA THR A 47 -1.01 -4.37 9.09
C THR A 47 -1.82 -5.02 10.20
N ILE A 48 -1.45 -4.70 11.45
CA ILE A 48 -2.03 -5.21 12.68
C ILE A 48 -2.47 -4.04 13.56
N ARG A 49 -3.68 -4.16 14.14
CA ARG A 49 -4.19 -3.21 15.12
C ARG A 49 -5.10 -3.93 16.14
N GLY A 50 -4.57 -4.17 17.33
CA GLY A 50 -5.24 -4.94 18.37
C GLY A 50 -5.54 -6.37 17.90
N ASN A 51 -6.82 -6.75 17.84
CA ASN A 51 -7.26 -8.08 17.36
C ASN A 51 -7.60 -8.12 15.86
N ARG A 52 -7.34 -7.05 15.11
CA ARG A 52 -7.62 -6.95 13.68
C ARG A 52 -6.34 -6.94 12.86
N TRP A 53 -6.43 -7.48 11.67
CA TRP A 53 -5.38 -7.45 10.66
C TRP A 53 -5.95 -7.10 9.29
N TYR A 54 -5.06 -6.60 8.43
CA TYR A 54 -5.38 -6.36 7.04
C TYR A 54 -4.14 -6.55 6.18
N ASP A 55 -4.27 -7.28 5.08
CA ASP A 55 -3.25 -7.47 4.07
C ASP A 55 -3.56 -6.59 2.86
N HIS A 56 -2.75 -5.57 2.65
CA HIS A 56 -2.87 -4.61 1.56
C HIS A 56 -2.53 -5.21 0.18
N ALA A 57 -1.87 -6.37 0.13
CA ALA A 57 -1.53 -7.03 -1.13
C ALA A 57 -2.70 -7.87 -1.66
N THR A 58 -3.43 -8.54 -0.77
CA THR A 58 -4.54 -9.41 -1.13
C THR A 58 -5.92 -8.83 -0.81
N GLU A 59 -5.96 -7.68 -0.14
CA GLU A 59 -7.18 -6.99 0.34
C GLU A 59 -8.03 -7.84 1.29
N LYS A 60 -7.40 -8.76 1.98
CA LYS A 60 -8.03 -9.60 2.98
C LYS A 60 -7.72 -9.08 4.37
N GLY A 61 -8.69 -9.21 5.24
CA GLY A 61 -8.55 -8.84 6.63
C GLY A 61 -9.55 -9.59 7.48
N GLY A 62 -9.45 -9.40 8.78
CA GLY A 62 -10.35 -10.07 9.72
C GLY A 62 -9.89 -9.95 11.17
N PHE A 63 -10.27 -10.92 11.96
CA PHE A 63 -9.93 -11.04 13.37
C PHE A 63 -8.80 -12.05 13.59
N ALA A 64 -8.44 -12.28 14.84
CA ALA A 64 -7.31 -13.12 15.21
C ALA A 64 -7.39 -14.56 14.66
N ILE A 65 -8.58 -15.18 14.65
CA ILE A 65 -8.76 -16.53 14.08
C ILE A 65 -8.44 -16.53 12.58
N ASP A 66 -8.95 -15.53 11.84
CA ASP A 66 -8.72 -15.44 10.41
C ASP A 66 -7.25 -15.21 10.10
N PHE A 67 -6.56 -14.40 10.92
CA PHE A 67 -5.13 -14.19 10.82
C PHE A 67 -4.35 -15.50 10.94
N VAL A 68 -4.58 -16.26 12.02
CA VAL A 68 -3.85 -17.52 12.26
C VAL A 68 -4.13 -18.54 11.15
N ARG A 69 -5.36 -18.62 10.68
CA ARG A 69 -5.71 -19.49 9.55
C ARG A 69 -5.01 -19.10 8.25
N THR A 70 -4.91 -17.80 7.98
CA THR A 70 -4.36 -17.30 6.71
C THR A 70 -2.84 -17.26 6.75
N TYR A 71 -2.25 -16.69 7.79
CA TYR A 71 -0.80 -16.46 7.88
C TYR A 71 -0.03 -17.71 8.26
N TYR A 72 -0.54 -18.48 9.27
CA TYR A 72 0.09 -19.73 9.70
C TYR A 72 -0.46 -20.97 9.00
N ASN A 73 -1.39 -20.80 8.05
CA ASN A 73 -2.04 -21.90 7.30
C ASN A 73 -2.63 -23.00 8.22
N GLN A 74 -3.29 -22.58 9.32
CA GLN A 74 -3.85 -23.48 10.29
C GLN A 74 -5.32 -23.82 9.99
N SER A 75 -5.76 -25.02 10.40
CA SER A 75 -7.18 -25.34 10.42
C SER A 75 -7.93 -24.45 11.43
N PHE A 76 -9.26 -24.34 11.30
CA PHE A 76 -10.05 -23.57 12.27
C PHE A 76 -9.88 -24.08 13.72
N PRO A 77 -9.95 -25.39 14.00
CA PRO A 77 -9.71 -25.92 15.34
C PRO A 77 -8.31 -25.58 15.88
N ASP A 78 -7.28 -25.74 15.05
CA ASP A 78 -5.90 -25.46 15.47
C ASP A 78 -5.68 -23.97 15.74
N ALA A 79 -6.26 -23.10 14.91
CA ALA A 79 -6.19 -21.65 15.10
C ALA A 79 -6.85 -21.22 16.43
N VAL A 80 -8.05 -21.74 16.73
CA VAL A 80 -8.73 -21.46 18.01
C VAL A 80 -7.91 -21.98 19.19
N THR A 81 -7.42 -23.21 19.11
CA THR A 81 -6.57 -23.83 20.14
C THR A 81 -5.31 -23.01 20.38
N MET A 82 -4.63 -22.60 19.31
CA MET A 82 -3.40 -21.78 19.38
C MET A 82 -3.65 -20.43 20.06
N LEU A 83 -4.75 -19.75 19.72
CA LEU A 83 -5.12 -18.44 20.30
C LEU A 83 -5.59 -18.55 21.76
N LEU A 84 -6.19 -19.66 22.16
CA LEU A 84 -6.59 -19.90 23.55
C LEU A 84 -5.44 -20.39 24.45
N GLY A 85 -4.21 -20.46 23.90
CA GLY A 85 -3.01 -20.79 24.66
C GLY A 85 -2.44 -22.18 24.41
N GLY A 86 -3.06 -22.93 23.51
CA GLY A 86 -2.60 -24.25 23.10
C GLY A 86 -2.38 -25.23 24.28
N GLU A 87 -1.57 -26.26 24.05
CA GLU A 87 -1.15 -27.19 25.07
C GLU A 87 -0.27 -26.60 26.18
N GLN A 88 0.28 -25.39 25.95
CA GLN A 88 1.21 -24.70 26.85
C GLN A 88 0.50 -23.83 27.90
N GLY A 89 -0.84 -23.67 27.84
CA GLY A 89 -1.62 -22.89 28.80
C GLY A 89 -1.29 -21.40 28.82
N GLN A 90 -0.73 -20.85 27.73
CA GLN A 90 -0.41 -19.42 27.65
C GLN A 90 -1.71 -18.60 27.54
N VAL A 91 -1.85 -17.59 28.39
CA VAL A 91 -2.96 -16.63 28.31
C VAL A 91 -2.47 -15.41 27.54
N TYR A 92 -3.11 -15.10 26.43
CA TYR A 92 -2.87 -13.88 25.66
C TYR A 92 -3.74 -12.74 26.18
N ARG A 93 -3.21 -11.52 26.05
CA ARG A 93 -3.95 -10.31 26.40
C ARG A 93 -5.12 -10.13 25.44
N GLU A 94 -6.28 -9.76 25.97
CA GLU A 94 -7.40 -9.32 25.14
C GLU A 94 -7.18 -7.90 24.63
N SER A 95 -7.55 -7.66 23.39
CA SER A 95 -7.53 -6.31 22.83
C SER A 95 -8.62 -5.46 23.48
N LYS A 96 -8.31 -4.18 23.73
CA LYS A 96 -9.35 -3.23 24.17
C LYS A 96 -10.35 -3.03 23.03
N PRO A 97 -11.66 -2.94 23.33
CA PRO A 97 -12.65 -2.58 22.33
C PRO A 97 -12.23 -1.28 21.62
N GLN A 98 -12.14 -1.35 20.30
CA GLN A 98 -11.85 -0.16 19.50
C GLN A 98 -13.17 0.38 18.97
N GLU A 99 -13.56 1.57 19.41
CA GLU A 99 -14.63 2.28 18.74
C GLU A 99 -14.21 2.57 17.30
N PRO A 100 -15.08 2.32 16.32
CA PRO A 100 -14.79 2.69 14.94
C PRO A 100 -14.63 4.22 14.88
N GLU A 101 -13.41 4.69 14.61
CA GLU A 101 -13.20 6.11 14.35
C GLU A 101 -14.03 6.50 13.12
N PRO A 102 -14.76 7.62 13.16
CA PRO A 102 -15.45 8.10 11.96
C PRO A 102 -14.43 8.27 10.82
N PRO A 103 -14.81 7.97 9.57
CA PRO A 103 -13.93 8.12 8.43
C PRO A 103 -13.46 9.57 8.35
N LYS A 104 -12.15 9.77 8.39
CA LYS A 104 -11.56 11.10 8.23
C LYS A 104 -11.62 11.51 6.77
N PRO A 105 -11.93 12.77 6.47
CA PRO A 105 -11.86 13.25 5.11
C PRO A 105 -10.41 13.20 4.61
N PHE A 106 -10.23 12.90 3.32
CA PHE A 106 -8.93 13.04 2.67
C PHE A 106 -8.55 14.53 2.59
N VAL A 107 -7.39 14.87 3.12
CA VAL A 107 -6.84 16.23 3.09
C VAL A 107 -5.40 16.16 2.63
N LEU A 108 -5.06 16.93 1.60
CA LEU A 108 -3.68 17.07 1.14
C LEU A 108 -2.80 17.68 2.25
N PRO A 109 -1.56 17.19 2.43
CA PRO A 109 -0.57 17.89 3.25
C PRO A 109 -0.38 19.33 2.79
N GLU A 110 -0.23 20.25 3.73
CA GLU A 110 0.06 21.65 3.43
C GLU A 110 1.35 21.75 2.61
N ALA A 111 1.32 22.55 1.54
CA ALA A 111 2.47 22.75 0.68
C ALA A 111 3.45 23.74 1.31
N HIS A 112 4.74 23.43 1.23
CA HIS A 112 5.81 24.38 1.55
C HIS A 112 5.86 25.52 0.52
N THR A 113 6.43 26.65 0.90
CA THR A 113 6.53 27.83 0.03
C THR A 113 7.44 27.62 -1.18
N ASP A 114 8.36 26.68 -1.10
CA ASP A 114 9.27 26.28 -2.19
C ASP A 114 9.42 24.75 -2.24
N MET A 115 10.23 24.27 -3.17
CA MET A 115 10.48 22.83 -3.38
C MET A 115 11.97 22.49 -3.35
N HIS A 116 12.79 23.27 -2.68
CA HIS A 116 14.25 23.15 -2.76
C HIS A 116 14.76 21.77 -2.33
N ARG A 117 14.25 21.22 -1.23
CA ARG A 117 14.67 19.89 -0.74
C ARG A 117 14.19 18.77 -1.65
N VAL A 118 12.93 18.84 -2.11
CA VAL A 118 12.38 17.87 -3.05
C VAL A 118 13.16 17.88 -4.36
N PHE A 119 13.43 19.06 -4.94
CA PHE A 119 14.25 19.15 -6.15
C PHE A 119 15.67 18.63 -5.92
N ALA A 120 16.32 18.99 -4.81
CA ALA A 120 17.65 18.48 -4.49
C ALA A 120 17.64 16.95 -4.37
N TYR A 121 16.67 16.39 -3.65
CA TYR A 121 16.52 14.94 -3.49
C TYR A 121 16.28 14.24 -4.82
N LEU A 122 15.28 14.67 -5.60
CA LEU A 122 14.91 13.99 -6.84
C LEU A 122 16.01 14.11 -7.91
N ILE A 123 16.66 15.27 -8.04
CA ILE A 123 17.66 15.51 -9.08
C ILE A 123 19.05 14.99 -8.66
N LYS A 124 19.50 15.28 -7.42
CA LYS A 124 20.87 14.93 -7.00
C LYS A 124 20.98 13.54 -6.43
N THR A 125 19.99 13.12 -5.61
CA THR A 125 20.04 11.80 -4.94
C THR A 125 19.42 10.70 -5.80
N ARG A 126 18.30 11.02 -6.49
CA ARG A 126 17.59 10.05 -7.35
C ARG A 126 17.98 10.16 -8.83
N CYS A 127 18.81 11.13 -9.20
CA CYS A 127 19.32 11.36 -10.55
C CYS A 127 18.22 11.54 -11.62
N LEU A 128 17.05 12.09 -11.24
CA LEU A 128 15.94 12.33 -12.14
C LEU A 128 16.19 13.55 -13.04
N ASP A 129 15.65 13.51 -14.25
CA ASP A 129 15.72 14.65 -15.16
C ASP A 129 14.94 15.85 -14.61
N ARG A 130 15.61 17.01 -14.51
CA ARG A 130 15.01 18.23 -13.97
C ARG A 130 13.76 18.68 -14.73
N ARG A 131 13.72 18.46 -16.05
CA ARG A 131 12.59 18.88 -16.89
C ARG A 131 11.36 18.03 -16.58
N VAL A 132 11.54 16.71 -16.40
CA VAL A 132 10.46 15.81 -16.01
C VAL A 132 9.91 16.21 -14.64
N VAL A 133 10.78 16.40 -13.64
CA VAL A 133 10.37 16.82 -12.29
C VAL A 133 9.62 18.17 -12.34
N ALA A 134 10.13 19.15 -13.10
CA ALA A 134 9.50 20.46 -13.23
C ALA A 134 8.12 20.41 -13.89
N GLU A 135 7.90 19.51 -14.86
CA GLU A 135 6.57 19.34 -15.49
C GLU A 135 5.52 18.86 -14.49
N PHE A 136 5.84 17.85 -13.67
CA PHE A 136 4.91 17.37 -12.64
C PHE A 136 4.70 18.42 -11.52
N ALA A 137 5.73 19.17 -11.16
CA ALA A 137 5.59 20.28 -10.22
C ALA A 137 4.67 21.39 -10.78
N LYS A 138 4.86 21.77 -12.06
CA LYS A 138 4.00 22.75 -12.76
C LYS A 138 2.55 22.29 -12.86
N ALA A 139 2.34 21.00 -13.06
CA ALA A 139 1.02 20.37 -13.08
C ALA A 139 0.39 20.22 -11.68
N LYS A 140 1.06 20.68 -10.61
CA LYS A 140 0.66 20.52 -9.21
C LYS A 140 0.52 19.06 -8.75
N MET A 141 1.05 18.12 -9.53
CA MET A 141 1.07 16.70 -9.22
C MET A 141 2.24 16.32 -8.31
N LEU A 142 3.18 17.23 -8.09
CA LEU A 142 4.34 17.04 -7.21
C LEU A 142 4.62 18.35 -6.46
N TYR A 143 4.75 18.25 -5.13
CA TYR A 143 5.16 19.37 -4.29
C TYR A 143 5.90 18.93 -3.04
N GLU A 144 6.42 19.88 -2.26
CA GLU A 144 7.07 19.66 -0.97
C GLU A 144 6.10 19.92 0.17
N ASP A 145 5.93 18.99 1.14
CA ASP A 145 5.09 19.25 2.30
C ASP A 145 5.78 20.20 3.30
N ALA A 146 4.98 21.08 3.91
CA ALA A 146 5.48 22.11 4.83
C ALA A 146 6.06 21.54 6.13
N LYS A 147 5.56 20.39 6.59
CA LYS A 147 5.88 19.87 7.92
C LYS A 147 7.16 19.05 7.97
N TYR A 148 7.36 18.18 7.00
CA TYR A 148 8.45 17.21 7.00
C TYR A 148 9.33 17.29 5.75
N HIS A 149 9.03 18.21 4.83
CA HIS A 149 9.71 18.38 3.55
C HIS A 149 9.74 17.09 2.69
N ASN A 150 8.70 16.27 2.79
CA ASN A 150 8.56 15.11 1.92
C ASN A 150 8.16 15.53 0.51
N ALA A 151 8.56 14.75 -0.48
CA ALA A 151 7.95 14.82 -1.80
C ALA A 151 6.54 14.22 -1.73
N VAL A 152 5.53 15.01 -2.14
CA VAL A 152 4.13 14.61 -2.20
C VAL A 152 3.73 14.45 -3.66
N PHE A 153 3.33 13.24 -4.04
CA PHE A 153 2.88 12.87 -5.38
C PHE A 153 1.36 12.76 -5.35
N VAL A 154 0.67 13.61 -6.11
CA VAL A 154 -0.78 13.75 -6.07
C VAL A 154 -1.42 13.10 -7.28
N GLY A 155 -2.47 12.32 -7.03
CA GLY A 155 -3.34 11.79 -8.06
C GLY A 155 -4.71 12.48 -8.03
N TYR A 156 -5.20 12.82 -9.22
CA TYR A 156 -6.43 13.57 -9.42
C TYR A 156 -7.49 12.72 -10.11
N ASP A 157 -8.77 13.07 -9.92
CA ASP A 157 -9.84 12.55 -10.75
C ASP A 157 -9.97 13.35 -12.06
N ALA A 158 -10.95 12.98 -12.89
CA ALA A 158 -11.21 13.62 -14.18
C ALA A 158 -11.64 15.09 -14.06
N GLU A 159 -12.20 15.46 -12.90
CA GLU A 159 -12.63 16.82 -12.56
C GLU A 159 -11.48 17.68 -12.01
N GLY A 160 -10.29 17.11 -11.87
CA GLY A 160 -9.12 17.78 -11.32
C GLY A 160 -9.15 17.92 -9.79
N ILE A 161 -9.96 17.10 -9.11
CA ILE A 161 -10.02 17.06 -7.65
C ILE A 161 -8.96 16.06 -7.15
N PRO A 162 -8.10 16.43 -6.17
CA PRO A 162 -7.15 15.51 -5.60
C PRO A 162 -7.86 14.40 -4.81
N ARG A 163 -7.55 13.15 -5.12
CA ARG A 163 -8.14 11.97 -4.46
C ARG A 163 -7.11 11.12 -3.76
N HIS A 164 -5.86 11.22 -4.17
CA HIS A 164 -4.78 10.41 -3.61
C HIS A 164 -3.52 11.25 -3.44
N ALA A 165 -2.71 10.93 -2.43
CA ALA A 165 -1.37 11.48 -2.30
C ALA A 165 -0.42 10.45 -1.68
N HIS A 166 0.72 10.24 -2.34
CA HIS A 166 1.83 9.43 -1.84
C HIS A 166 2.96 10.31 -1.37
N LYS A 167 3.53 10.01 -0.21
CA LYS A 167 4.66 10.78 0.37
C LYS A 167 5.94 9.97 0.32
N ARG A 168 7.04 10.65 -0.05
CA ARG A 168 8.39 10.10 0.02
C ARG A 168 9.29 11.05 0.78
N GLY A 169 9.92 10.56 1.85
CA GLY A 169 10.89 11.32 2.63
C GLY A 169 12.10 11.72 1.78
N THR A 170 12.52 12.97 1.91
CA THR A 170 13.71 13.50 1.25
C THR A 170 14.97 13.34 2.11
N TYR A 171 14.83 12.88 3.34
CA TYR A 171 15.94 12.63 4.26
C TYR A 171 16.68 11.35 3.86
N THR A 172 18.01 11.42 3.74
CA THR A 172 18.83 10.32 3.23
C THR A 172 19.57 9.53 4.32
N ASN A 173 19.52 9.99 5.57
CA ASN A 173 20.15 9.32 6.70
C ASN A 173 19.10 8.45 7.44
N GLY A 174 19.26 7.13 7.39
CA GLY A 174 18.31 6.17 7.95
C GLY A 174 17.23 5.71 6.98
N ASP A 175 16.19 5.07 7.49
CA ASP A 175 15.10 4.53 6.70
C ASP A 175 14.26 5.65 6.06
N ALA A 176 14.20 5.64 4.75
CA ALA A 176 13.45 6.65 4.01
C ALA A 176 11.93 6.43 4.18
N PHE A 177 11.26 7.43 4.73
CA PHE A 177 9.80 7.40 4.86
C PHE A 177 9.11 7.24 3.50
N LYS A 178 8.15 6.32 3.41
CA LYS A 178 7.21 6.19 2.29
C LYS A 178 5.82 5.84 2.83
N GLY A 179 4.78 6.37 2.24
CA GLY A 179 3.40 6.03 2.61
C GLY A 179 2.36 6.91 1.96
N ASN A 180 1.15 6.40 1.89
CA ASN A 180 0.01 7.16 1.40
C ASN A 180 -0.53 8.09 2.49
N VAL A 181 -1.19 9.16 2.09
CA VAL A 181 -1.92 10.05 3.01
C VAL A 181 -3.19 9.35 3.49
N ASP A 182 -3.52 9.53 4.77
CA ASP A 182 -4.71 8.90 5.35
C ASP A 182 -5.98 9.24 4.55
N SER A 183 -6.87 8.27 4.41
CA SER A 183 -8.17 8.43 3.73
C SER A 183 -8.08 8.76 2.23
N CYS A 184 -6.93 8.63 1.58
CA CYS A 184 -6.83 8.78 0.14
C CYS A 184 -7.45 7.58 -0.60
N ASP A 185 -7.92 7.82 -1.81
CA ASP A 185 -8.50 6.78 -2.66
C ASP A 185 -7.41 6.15 -3.56
N PRO A 186 -7.04 4.88 -3.36
CA PRO A 186 -5.98 4.22 -4.12
C PRO A 186 -6.28 4.09 -5.61
N ARG A 187 -7.54 4.22 -6.02
CA ARG A 187 -7.93 4.20 -7.43
C ARG A 187 -7.37 5.38 -8.23
N TYR A 188 -7.04 6.47 -7.57
CA TYR A 188 -6.53 7.70 -8.17
C TYR A 188 -5.06 7.95 -7.82
N SER A 189 -4.24 6.90 -7.71
CA SER A 189 -2.84 7.10 -7.39
C SER A 189 -2.11 7.91 -8.48
N PHE A 190 -0.87 8.26 -8.25
CA PHE A 190 -0.09 9.13 -9.13
C PHE A 190 -0.02 8.59 -10.57
N HIS A 191 -0.56 9.31 -11.53
CA HIS A 191 -0.69 8.87 -12.93
C HIS A 191 -0.62 10.02 -13.93
N TRP A 192 -0.44 9.68 -15.18
CA TRP A 192 -0.53 10.58 -16.35
C TRP A 192 -1.28 9.86 -17.46
N ILE A 193 -2.27 10.49 -18.05
CA ILE A 193 -3.01 9.95 -19.20
C ILE A 193 -2.56 10.69 -20.46
N GLY A 194 -1.99 9.94 -21.40
CA GLY A 194 -1.61 10.39 -22.74
C GLY A 194 -2.62 9.95 -23.78
N GLN A 195 -2.31 10.16 -25.04
CA GLN A 195 -3.20 9.84 -26.17
C GLN A 195 -2.85 8.52 -26.87
N SER A 196 -1.72 7.89 -26.56
CA SER A 196 -1.33 6.61 -27.14
C SER A 196 -2.08 5.44 -26.51
N ASP A 197 -2.08 4.33 -27.18
CA ASP A 197 -2.73 3.09 -26.76
C ASP A 197 -2.01 2.32 -25.65
N THR A 198 -0.93 2.88 -25.09
CA THR A 198 -0.04 2.16 -24.18
C THR A 198 0.01 2.84 -22.81
N VAL A 199 -0.12 2.04 -21.74
CA VAL A 199 0.14 2.43 -20.36
C VAL A 199 1.33 1.66 -19.78
N TYR A 200 2.19 2.39 -19.07
CA TYR A 200 3.31 1.83 -18.29
C TYR A 200 2.96 1.88 -16.80
N VAL A 201 3.11 0.75 -16.11
CA VAL A 201 2.69 0.56 -14.71
C VAL A 201 3.92 0.37 -13.82
N PHE A 202 4.03 1.16 -12.76
CA PHE A 202 5.14 1.17 -11.81
C PHE A 202 4.66 0.93 -10.40
N GLU A 203 5.55 0.47 -9.51
CA GLU A 203 5.22 0.31 -8.09
C GLU A 203 5.14 1.66 -7.37
N ALA A 204 6.10 2.57 -7.63
CA ALA A 204 6.15 3.85 -6.97
C ALA A 204 6.32 5.04 -7.94
N PRO A 205 5.92 6.27 -7.53
CA PRO A 205 6.07 7.47 -8.35
C PRO A 205 7.51 7.75 -8.78
N ILE A 206 8.50 7.44 -7.94
CA ILE A 206 9.90 7.67 -8.26
C ILE A 206 10.36 6.76 -9.40
N ASP A 207 9.88 5.52 -9.46
CA ASP A 207 10.22 4.56 -10.52
C ASP A 207 9.63 5.03 -11.85
N MET A 208 8.38 5.49 -11.84
CA MET A 208 7.75 6.15 -12.97
C MET A 208 8.58 7.36 -13.46
N LEU A 209 8.96 8.27 -12.56
CA LEU A 209 9.76 9.44 -12.94
C LEU A 209 11.18 9.05 -13.39
N SER A 210 11.76 7.97 -12.86
CA SER A 210 13.04 7.44 -13.33
C SER A 210 12.94 6.94 -14.76
N PHE A 211 11.89 6.18 -15.08
CA PHE A 211 11.61 5.73 -16.45
C PHE A 211 11.46 6.92 -17.40
N LEU A 212 10.65 7.93 -17.04
CA LEU A 212 10.46 9.13 -17.83
C LEU A 212 11.76 9.94 -18.02
N SER A 213 12.65 9.92 -17.05
CA SER A 213 13.96 10.57 -17.13
C SER A 213 14.89 9.88 -18.12
N LEU A 214 14.80 8.56 -18.26
CA LEU A 214 15.56 7.75 -19.22
C LEU A 214 14.96 7.83 -20.63
N TYR A 215 13.63 7.81 -20.75
CA TYR A 215 12.90 7.76 -22.01
C TYR A 215 12.12 9.07 -22.25
N ARG A 216 12.84 10.18 -22.38
CA ARG A 216 12.27 11.53 -22.42
C ARG A 216 11.50 11.90 -23.68
N GLN A 217 11.77 11.21 -24.80
CA GLN A 217 11.15 11.57 -26.08
C GLN A 217 9.67 11.19 -26.07
N ASN A 218 8.83 12.20 -26.36
CA ASN A 218 7.39 12.01 -26.53
C ASN A 218 6.66 11.35 -25.34
N TRP A 219 7.25 11.37 -24.13
CA TRP A 219 6.68 10.68 -22.98
C TRP A 219 5.23 11.12 -22.69
N LYS A 220 4.87 12.38 -22.93
CA LYS A 220 3.51 12.89 -22.71
C LYS A 220 2.43 12.23 -23.57
N GLN A 221 2.82 11.50 -24.62
CA GLN A 221 1.88 10.79 -25.47
C GLN A 221 1.42 9.46 -24.84
N HIS A 222 2.22 8.85 -23.99
CA HIS A 222 1.89 7.59 -23.33
C HIS A 222 1.19 7.82 -21.99
N SER A 223 0.51 6.80 -21.51
CA SER A 223 -0.08 6.80 -20.18
C SER A 223 0.84 6.10 -19.19
N TYR A 224 0.82 6.56 -17.94
CA TYR A 224 1.65 6.07 -16.85
C TYR A 224 0.86 6.03 -15.57
N VAL A 225 1.09 5.01 -14.75
CA VAL A 225 0.50 4.90 -13.41
C VAL A 225 1.48 4.31 -12.43
N ALA A 226 1.61 4.92 -11.26
CA ALA A 226 2.30 4.36 -10.12
C ALA A 226 1.26 3.83 -9.13
N LEU A 227 1.30 2.54 -8.82
CA LEU A 227 0.31 1.88 -7.96
C LEU A 227 0.37 2.41 -6.51
N CYS A 228 1.52 2.97 -6.09
CA CYS A 228 1.79 3.40 -4.70
C CYS A 228 1.62 2.25 -3.68
N GLY A 229 1.93 1.05 -4.12
CA GLY A 229 1.80 -0.25 -3.50
C GLY A 229 1.81 -1.32 -4.59
N VAL A 230 1.13 -2.42 -4.35
CA VAL A 230 1.07 -3.56 -5.29
C VAL A 230 -0.35 -3.89 -5.77
N ALA A 231 -1.36 -3.15 -5.31
CA ALA A 231 -2.76 -3.36 -5.71
C ALA A 231 -3.08 -2.70 -7.05
N GLU A 232 -3.93 -3.34 -7.85
CA GLU A 232 -4.24 -2.96 -9.23
C GLU A 232 -5.27 -1.83 -9.42
N HIS A 233 -5.86 -1.32 -8.34
CA HIS A 233 -6.98 -0.34 -8.41
C HIS A 233 -6.74 0.84 -9.32
N ALA A 234 -5.54 1.44 -9.23
CA ALA A 234 -5.19 2.63 -10.01
C ALA A 234 -5.08 2.31 -11.51
N LEU A 235 -4.54 1.13 -11.86
CA LEU A 235 -4.51 0.67 -13.24
C LEU A 235 -5.93 0.46 -13.77
N MET A 236 -6.79 -0.25 -13.01
CA MET A 236 -8.16 -0.53 -13.45
C MET A 236 -8.97 0.75 -13.64
N ARG A 237 -8.78 1.72 -12.75
CA ARG A 237 -9.42 3.04 -12.90
C ARG A 237 -8.90 3.77 -14.12
N LEU A 238 -7.58 3.80 -14.35
CA LEU A 238 -6.98 4.45 -15.52
C LEU A 238 -7.52 3.84 -16.82
N LEU A 239 -7.65 2.51 -16.91
CA LEU A 239 -8.21 1.84 -18.09
C LEU A 239 -9.69 2.21 -18.31
N THR A 240 -10.44 2.51 -17.25
CA THR A 240 -11.81 3.01 -17.36
C THR A 240 -11.85 4.45 -17.89
N ASP A 241 -10.94 5.31 -17.39
CA ASP A 241 -10.88 6.73 -17.78
C ASP A 241 -10.24 6.95 -19.16
N ALA A 242 -9.42 6.00 -19.62
CA ALA A 242 -8.70 6.03 -20.88
C ALA A 242 -8.99 4.78 -21.74
N PRO A 243 -10.20 4.61 -22.27
CA PRO A 243 -10.62 3.41 -23.00
C PRO A 243 -9.87 3.16 -24.32
N HIS A 244 -9.09 4.13 -24.79
CA HIS A 244 -8.18 3.97 -25.92
C HIS A 244 -6.92 3.18 -25.60
N VAL A 245 -6.61 2.98 -24.31
CA VAL A 245 -5.44 2.21 -23.86
C VAL A 245 -5.78 0.72 -23.96
N ASN A 246 -4.99 -0.01 -24.75
CA ASN A 246 -5.16 -1.46 -24.96
C ASN A 246 -3.82 -2.24 -24.83
N LYS A 247 -2.71 -1.54 -24.55
CA LYS A 247 -1.40 -2.14 -24.29
C LYS A 247 -0.92 -1.76 -22.90
N ILE A 248 -0.56 -2.75 -22.11
CA ILE A 248 -0.15 -2.58 -20.72
C ILE A 248 1.26 -3.14 -20.55
N ALA A 249 2.19 -2.28 -20.17
CA ALA A 249 3.57 -2.64 -19.85
C ALA A 249 3.76 -2.62 -18.32
N LEU A 250 3.92 -3.78 -17.71
CA LEU A 250 4.14 -3.91 -16.26
C LEU A 250 5.63 -3.73 -15.95
N CYS A 251 5.99 -2.59 -15.40
CA CYS A 251 7.34 -2.18 -14.98
C CYS A 251 7.47 -2.24 -13.46
N LEU A 252 7.03 -3.34 -12.86
CA LEU A 252 7.09 -3.58 -11.42
C LEU A 252 8.45 -4.13 -11.00
N ASP A 253 8.81 -3.97 -9.72
CA ASP A 253 10.05 -4.48 -9.17
C ASP A 253 10.18 -6.00 -9.36
N ASN A 254 11.42 -6.49 -9.45
CA ASN A 254 11.69 -7.92 -9.66
C ASN A 254 11.95 -8.65 -8.33
N ASP A 255 11.32 -8.18 -7.26
CA ASP A 255 11.27 -8.84 -5.97
C ASP A 255 10.03 -9.77 -5.86
N LYS A 256 9.89 -10.47 -4.73
CA LYS A 256 8.77 -11.39 -4.51
C LYS A 256 7.40 -10.72 -4.62
N ALA A 257 7.27 -9.51 -4.07
CA ALA A 257 6.00 -8.78 -4.08
C ALA A 257 5.63 -8.29 -5.48
N GLY A 258 6.59 -7.73 -6.23
CA GLY A 258 6.40 -7.28 -7.62
C GLY A 258 6.09 -8.43 -8.57
N VAL A 259 6.75 -9.59 -8.41
CA VAL A 259 6.44 -10.80 -9.21
C VAL A 259 5.01 -11.28 -8.95
N GLN A 260 4.59 -11.39 -7.69
CA GLN A 260 3.23 -11.79 -7.33
C GLN A 260 2.18 -10.78 -7.82
N ALA A 261 2.47 -9.48 -7.72
CA ALA A 261 1.59 -8.42 -8.25
C ALA A 261 1.45 -8.53 -9.77
N ARG A 262 2.54 -8.80 -10.50
CA ARG A 262 2.52 -9.00 -11.96
C ARG A 262 1.64 -10.17 -12.35
N GLU A 263 1.79 -11.33 -11.71
CA GLU A 263 0.99 -12.52 -11.98
C GLU A 263 -0.51 -12.27 -11.68
N ARG A 264 -0.82 -11.60 -10.57
CA ARG A 264 -2.18 -11.25 -10.20
C ARG A 264 -2.83 -10.29 -11.21
N ILE A 265 -2.12 -9.23 -11.59
CA ILE A 265 -2.61 -8.25 -12.58
C ILE A 265 -2.82 -8.93 -13.94
N GLN A 266 -1.89 -9.76 -14.40
CA GLN A 266 -2.02 -10.50 -15.65
C GLN A 266 -3.24 -11.42 -15.63
N LYS A 267 -3.43 -12.18 -14.55
CA LYS A 267 -4.60 -13.04 -14.39
C LYS A 267 -5.91 -12.24 -14.45
N TYR A 268 -5.98 -11.14 -13.69
CA TYR A 268 -7.15 -10.27 -13.65
C TYR A 268 -7.51 -9.68 -15.02
N LEU A 269 -6.50 -9.25 -15.79
CA LEU A 269 -6.68 -8.70 -17.13
C LEU A 269 -7.15 -9.78 -18.12
N THR A 270 -6.58 -10.99 -18.04
CA THR A 270 -6.95 -12.13 -18.90
C THR A 270 -8.41 -12.59 -18.65
N GLU A 271 -8.87 -12.54 -17.39
CA GLU A 271 -10.24 -12.94 -17.04
C GLU A 271 -11.32 -11.94 -17.50
N ARG A 272 -10.92 -10.72 -17.85
CA ARG A 272 -11.83 -9.65 -18.32
C ARG A 272 -11.79 -9.34 -19.82
N GLY A 273 -10.92 -9.98 -20.56
CA GLY A 273 -10.76 -9.83 -22.01
C GLY A 273 -9.81 -8.70 -22.33
#